data_9b5a0b88f36d03a4c5f5fe9396e8e1b9
#
_entry.id   9b5a0b88f36d03a4c5f5fe9396e8e1b9
#
_cell.length_a   1.000
_cell.length_b   1.000
_cell.length_c   1.000
_cell.angle_alpha   90.00
_cell.angle_beta   90.00
_cell.angle_gamma   90.00
#
_symmetry.space_group_name_H-M   'P 1'
#
loop_
_entity.id
_entity.type
_entity.pdbx_description
1 polymer ?
#
loop_
_entity_poly.entity_id
_entity_poly.type
_entity_poly.pdbx_seq_one_letter_code
_entity_poly.pdbx_strand_id
1 'polypeptide(L)'
;MFLSTDQQQKPAALIFEANGNGSHRVTDEDDTSTAVESSVPTHPLGIKPLGNKYFHTGTDARVNLGDLQVLPDEMLAQLLEYLDKRTLRLLGYACKFLYAQCSYDDLWKIIFLESEFKDKTSFQWQGSWRATVLGLSPDKRIKIDCSNVFSDVLHRPFVCSHISLPKYTRNIPPANKIPSLDDLTYDEFAEKWSKKPFILTRCIQSWPVLKSWNMDKLHEMYSDVVFRAEAVDWSFNTYYQYMMDSQEESPLYLFDKKFAEKMRIEVGKTKDAAYWNPDCFGKDLFELLGAERPAHRWMIIGPERSGSTFHKDPNATSAWNAVIQGAKYWIMFPPSAQVPGVYVSEDQSEVTSPLSIAEWLLEFHAEARRLPECREGICHAGEILHVPSGWWHSVVNLEPGIALTQNFVPKAHLSDVLSFLKYKADQISGFKKEVEDPYTLFVERLRIEYPELLEEALKQMEEKQVNKKRRWDQVVGHDSTDGGPEHKKGGGFSFGFGFGDDIEEEEEIP
;
A
#
# COMPACT_ATOMS: atom_id res chain seq x y z
N MET A 1 -0.26 33.38 30.35
CA MET A 1 0.84 34.34 30.14
C MET A 1 2.10 33.51 29.93
N PHE A 2 2.77 33.76 28.84
CA PHE A 2 3.95 33.16 28.23
C PHE A 2 3.70 32.08 27.17
N LEU A 3 3.74 32.60 25.96
CA LEU A 3 3.94 31.95 24.68
C LEU A 3 5.39 31.48 24.58
N SER A 4 5.61 30.25 24.18
CA SER A 4 6.87 29.83 23.56
C SER A 4 6.59 29.44 22.11
N THR A 5 7.24 30.12 21.22
CA THR A 5 7.19 29.99 19.76
C THR A 5 7.98 28.75 19.35
N ASP A 6 7.31 27.71 18.93
CA ASP A 6 7.91 26.64 18.13
C ASP A 6 7.73 26.97 16.64
N GLN A 7 8.85 27.01 15.94
CA GLN A 7 8.90 27.24 14.51
C GLN A 7 8.43 25.97 13.79
N GLN A 8 7.15 25.94 13.42
CA GLN A 8 6.66 25.00 12.42
C GLN A 8 7.22 25.38 11.05
N GLN A 9 8.10 24.57 10.51
CA GLN A 9 8.46 24.63 9.10
C GLN A 9 7.21 24.33 8.27
N LYS A 10 6.76 25.33 7.52
CA LYS A 10 5.69 25.19 6.54
C LYS A 10 6.16 24.26 5.41
N PRO A 11 5.32 23.35 4.92
CA PRO A 11 5.63 22.60 3.71
C PRO A 11 5.79 23.56 2.53
N ALA A 12 6.81 23.32 1.72
CA ALA A 12 7.11 24.10 0.53
C ALA A 12 5.95 24.00 -0.48
N ALA A 13 5.35 25.14 -0.82
CA ALA A 13 4.36 25.20 -1.87
C ALA A 13 5.02 24.88 -3.22
N LEU A 14 4.47 23.91 -3.95
CA LEU A 14 4.84 23.61 -5.33
C LEU A 14 4.46 24.82 -6.23
N ILE A 15 5.48 25.53 -6.69
CA ILE A 15 5.31 26.57 -7.69
C ILE A 15 5.33 25.90 -9.07
N PHE A 16 4.17 25.81 -9.72
CA PHE A 16 4.09 25.48 -11.14
C PHE A 16 4.44 26.73 -11.95
N GLU A 17 5.62 26.76 -12.54
CA GLU A 17 6.00 27.82 -13.48
C GLU A 17 5.16 27.72 -14.76
N ALA A 18 4.37 28.75 -15.04
CA ALA A 18 3.71 28.94 -16.31
C ALA A 18 4.74 29.49 -17.33
N ASN A 19 5.06 28.71 -18.35
CA ASN A 19 5.90 29.16 -19.45
C ASN A 19 5.23 30.27 -20.27
N GLY A 20 5.71 31.50 -20.08
CA GLY A 20 5.42 32.64 -20.95
C GLY A 20 6.39 32.65 -22.15
N ASN A 21 5.84 32.76 -23.34
CA ASN A 21 6.56 32.91 -24.61
C ASN A 21 7.49 34.15 -24.60
N GLY A 22 8.76 33.93 -24.79
CA GLY A 22 9.75 34.94 -25.12
C GLY A 22 10.76 34.38 -26.12
N SER A 23 10.67 34.85 -27.38
CA SER A 23 11.53 34.45 -28.50
C SER A 23 12.97 34.91 -28.31
N HIS A 24 13.94 34.00 -28.26
CA HIS A 24 15.28 34.23 -28.77
C HIS A 24 15.84 32.95 -29.44
N ARG A 25 16.15 33.11 -30.75
CA ARG A 25 16.88 32.10 -31.54
C ARG A 25 18.31 31.98 -31.05
N VAL A 26 18.70 30.78 -30.65
CA VAL A 26 20.08 30.29 -30.80
C VAL A 26 19.98 28.86 -31.33
N THR A 27 20.57 28.68 -32.51
CA THR A 27 20.80 27.40 -33.19
C THR A 27 21.81 26.61 -32.41
N ASP A 28 21.49 25.35 -32.04
CA ASP A 28 22.42 24.23 -32.18
C ASP A 28 21.71 22.87 -32.00
N GLU A 29 22.28 21.90 -32.66
CA GLU A 29 21.77 20.63 -33.14
C GLU A 29 21.46 19.58 -32.08
N ASP A 30 20.53 18.68 -32.45
CA ASP A 30 20.33 17.30 -31.96
C ASP A 30 20.12 17.06 -30.47
N ASP A 31 18.86 17.19 -30.04
CA ASP A 31 18.30 16.25 -29.07
C ASP A 31 16.80 16.06 -29.32
N THR A 32 16.44 15.08 -30.18
CA THR A 32 15.07 14.65 -30.38
C THR A 32 14.60 13.80 -29.19
N SER A 33 14.54 14.38 -27.99
CA SER A 33 13.72 13.85 -26.91
C SER A 33 12.30 14.39 -27.09
N THR A 34 11.45 13.67 -27.80
CA THR A 34 10.01 13.86 -27.73
C THR A 34 9.57 13.57 -26.30
N ALA A 35 9.62 14.59 -25.44
CA ALA A 35 8.92 14.58 -24.18
C ALA A 35 7.43 14.50 -24.49
N VAL A 36 6.87 13.30 -24.42
CA VAL A 36 5.43 13.13 -24.30
C VAL A 36 5.07 13.71 -22.93
N GLU A 37 4.76 15.00 -22.87
CA GLU A 37 4.05 15.59 -21.75
C GLU A 37 2.72 14.85 -21.64
N SER A 38 2.61 13.89 -20.73
CA SER A 38 1.32 13.37 -20.32
C SER A 38 0.63 14.48 -19.51
N SER A 39 -0.05 15.37 -20.21
CA SER A 39 -0.84 16.39 -19.56
C SER A 39 -1.97 15.71 -18.79
N VAL A 40 -2.04 15.94 -17.48
CA VAL A 40 -3.20 15.57 -16.67
C VAL A 40 -4.44 16.13 -17.37
N PRO A 41 -5.48 15.33 -17.62
CA PRO A 41 -6.67 15.82 -18.30
C PRO A 41 -7.39 16.90 -17.49
N THR A 42 -8.30 17.63 -18.13
CA THR A 42 -9.13 18.60 -17.41
C THR A 42 -10.06 17.89 -16.42
N HIS A 43 -10.11 18.40 -15.18
CA HIS A 43 -10.98 17.83 -14.15
C HIS A 43 -12.45 17.72 -14.63
N PRO A 44 -13.16 16.61 -14.40
CA PRO A 44 -14.50 16.35 -14.94
C PRO A 44 -15.56 17.41 -14.60
N LEU A 45 -15.41 18.09 -13.46
CA LEU A 45 -16.26 19.22 -13.06
C LEU A 45 -15.63 20.59 -13.39
N GLY A 46 -14.46 20.63 -14.03
CA GLY A 46 -13.74 21.87 -14.33
C GLY A 46 -13.02 22.49 -13.15
N ILE A 47 -12.95 21.82 -11.98
CA ILE A 47 -12.25 22.31 -10.77
C ILE A 47 -10.78 22.55 -11.09
N LYS A 48 -10.23 23.65 -10.56
CA LYS A 48 -8.85 24.08 -10.79
C LYS A 48 -8.07 24.16 -9.49
N PRO A 49 -6.73 24.05 -9.54
CA PRO A 49 -5.91 24.28 -8.35
C PRO A 49 -6.05 25.71 -7.84
N LEU A 50 -5.85 25.90 -6.55
CA LEU A 50 -6.07 27.18 -5.86
C LEU A 50 -5.25 28.34 -6.49
N GLY A 51 -4.03 28.05 -6.94
CA GLY A 51 -3.17 29.04 -7.59
C GLY A 51 -3.79 29.68 -8.85
N ASN A 52 -4.67 28.98 -9.56
CA ASN A 52 -5.32 29.50 -10.77
C ASN A 52 -6.33 30.62 -10.47
N LYS A 53 -6.74 30.78 -9.21
CA LYS A 53 -7.59 31.91 -8.76
C LYS A 53 -6.98 33.25 -9.10
N TYR A 54 -5.66 33.40 -9.00
CA TYR A 54 -4.96 34.67 -9.29
C TYR A 54 -5.06 35.10 -10.75
N PHE A 55 -5.33 34.19 -11.68
CA PHE A 55 -5.48 34.47 -13.11
C PHE A 55 -6.96 34.51 -13.55
N HIS A 56 -7.88 34.28 -12.62
CA HIS A 56 -9.31 34.25 -12.94
C HIS A 56 -9.93 35.64 -12.85
N THR A 57 -10.60 36.02 -13.93
CA THR A 57 -11.27 37.36 -14.02
C THR A 57 -12.74 37.31 -13.60
N GLY A 58 -13.30 36.13 -13.37
CA GLY A 58 -14.69 35.94 -12.95
C GLY A 58 -14.86 35.84 -11.43
N THR A 59 -16.08 35.58 -11.00
CA THR A 59 -16.41 35.40 -9.57
C THR A 59 -16.05 34.01 -9.12
N ASP A 60 -15.24 33.88 -8.08
CA ASP A 60 -14.96 32.65 -7.37
C ASP A 60 -16.22 32.09 -6.71
N ALA A 61 -16.54 30.81 -6.93
CA ALA A 61 -17.72 30.18 -6.36
C ALA A 61 -17.73 30.17 -4.82
N ARG A 62 -16.57 30.34 -4.19
CA ARG A 62 -16.41 30.37 -2.72
C ARG A 62 -17.18 31.49 -2.06
N VAL A 63 -17.39 32.62 -2.73
CA VAL A 63 -18.16 33.76 -2.18
C VAL A 63 -19.62 33.39 -1.86
N ASN A 64 -20.15 32.30 -2.42
CA ASN A 64 -21.50 31.81 -2.16
C ASN A 64 -21.62 30.93 -0.90
N LEU A 65 -20.53 30.73 -0.16
CA LEU A 65 -20.53 29.98 1.11
C LEU A 65 -21.09 30.78 2.31
N GLY A 66 -21.37 32.09 2.14
CA GLY A 66 -21.72 32.91 3.27
C GLY A 66 -20.62 32.93 4.33
N ASP A 67 -20.98 32.76 5.59
CA ASP A 67 -20.02 32.77 6.71
C ASP A 67 -19.02 31.62 6.67
N LEU A 68 -19.35 30.51 6.01
CA LEU A 68 -18.44 29.36 5.85
C LEU A 68 -17.25 29.66 4.95
N GLN A 69 -17.24 30.75 4.20
CA GLN A 69 -16.12 31.15 3.32
C GLN A 69 -14.80 31.39 4.09
N VAL A 70 -14.87 31.64 5.41
CA VAL A 70 -13.70 31.86 6.26
C VAL A 70 -12.94 30.59 6.61
N LEU A 71 -13.60 29.43 6.48
CA LEU A 71 -12.98 28.15 6.78
C LEU A 71 -12.03 27.72 5.64
N PRO A 72 -10.81 27.25 5.93
CA PRO A 72 -9.97 26.59 4.95
C PRO A 72 -10.67 25.37 4.30
N ASP A 73 -10.25 24.98 3.09
CA ASP A 73 -10.84 23.85 2.36
C ASP A 73 -10.68 22.54 3.14
N GLU A 74 -9.54 22.36 3.81
CA GLU A 74 -9.24 21.18 4.63
C GLU A 74 -10.24 21.04 5.79
N MET A 75 -10.58 22.15 6.45
CA MET A 75 -11.58 22.14 7.52
C MET A 75 -13.00 21.88 7.00
N LEU A 76 -13.32 22.40 5.81
CA LEU A 76 -14.60 22.11 5.17
C LEU A 76 -14.68 20.63 4.78
N ALA A 77 -13.62 20.07 4.22
CA ALA A 77 -13.56 18.64 3.89
C ALA A 77 -13.77 17.78 5.13
N GLN A 78 -13.05 18.06 6.23
CA GLN A 78 -13.21 17.35 7.49
C GLN A 78 -14.64 17.46 8.06
N LEU A 79 -15.26 18.63 7.98
CA LEU A 79 -16.67 18.78 8.40
C LEU A 79 -17.63 17.92 7.59
N LEU A 80 -17.37 17.78 6.27
CA LEU A 80 -18.22 16.97 5.39
C LEU A 80 -18.12 15.47 5.69
N GLU A 81 -17.00 14.97 6.22
CA GLU A 81 -16.82 13.56 6.61
C GLU A 81 -17.77 13.13 7.75
N TYR A 82 -18.21 14.07 8.60
CA TYR A 82 -19.15 13.79 9.67
C TYR A 82 -20.62 13.79 9.21
N LEU A 83 -20.89 14.07 7.92
CA LEU A 83 -22.25 14.21 7.42
C LEU A 83 -22.75 12.93 6.78
N ASP A 84 -24.01 12.61 7.05
CA ASP A 84 -24.68 11.47 6.44
C ASP A 84 -24.99 11.71 4.93
N LYS A 85 -25.27 10.62 4.24
CA LYS A 85 -25.63 10.58 2.81
C LYS A 85 -26.72 11.62 2.44
N ARG A 86 -27.76 11.80 3.30
CA ARG A 86 -28.88 12.69 3.02
C ARG A 86 -28.42 14.16 3.13
N THR A 87 -27.69 14.46 4.18
CA THR A 87 -27.19 15.81 4.46
C THR A 87 -26.20 16.28 3.39
N LEU A 88 -25.22 15.41 3.01
CA LEU A 88 -24.28 15.70 1.92
C LEU A 88 -25.03 16.00 0.60
N ARG A 89 -26.04 15.19 0.28
CA ARG A 89 -26.83 15.41 -0.92
C ARG A 89 -27.57 16.74 -0.89
N LEU A 90 -28.19 17.11 0.23
CA LEU A 90 -28.92 18.38 0.37
C LEU A 90 -27.96 19.57 0.33
N LEU A 91 -26.83 19.47 1.02
CA LEU A 91 -25.82 20.53 1.05
C LEU A 91 -25.24 20.81 -0.35
N GLY A 92 -25.06 19.79 -1.16
CA GLY A 92 -24.61 19.91 -2.55
C GLY A 92 -25.58 20.68 -3.47
N TYR A 93 -26.83 20.94 -3.06
CA TYR A 93 -27.75 21.80 -3.83
C TYR A 93 -27.67 23.29 -3.46
N ALA A 94 -26.95 23.65 -2.41
CA ALA A 94 -26.95 25.04 -1.91
C ALA A 94 -26.16 25.99 -2.81
N CYS A 95 -24.97 25.61 -3.27
CA CYS A 95 -24.17 26.39 -4.21
C CYS A 95 -23.14 25.53 -4.95
N LYS A 96 -22.51 26.07 -6.03
CA LYS A 96 -21.51 25.34 -6.84
C LYS A 96 -20.31 24.86 -6.03
N PHE A 97 -19.82 25.66 -5.09
CA PHE A 97 -18.68 25.26 -4.26
C PHE A 97 -19.00 24.04 -3.40
N LEU A 98 -20.15 24.08 -2.69
CA LEU A 98 -20.61 22.91 -1.91
C LEU A 98 -20.98 21.71 -2.80
N TYR A 99 -21.50 21.96 -4.01
CA TYR A 99 -21.70 20.86 -4.96
C TYR A 99 -20.37 20.17 -5.30
N ALA A 100 -19.31 20.93 -5.57
CA ALA A 100 -17.98 20.37 -5.85
C ALA A 100 -17.45 19.57 -4.66
N GLN A 101 -17.49 20.13 -3.45
CA GLN A 101 -17.04 19.47 -2.22
C GLN A 101 -17.85 18.21 -1.92
N CYS A 102 -19.18 18.27 -1.94
CA CYS A 102 -20.07 17.13 -1.70
C CYS A 102 -20.08 16.11 -2.86
N SER A 103 -19.44 16.40 -3.99
CA SER A 103 -19.26 15.46 -5.11
C SER A 103 -17.93 14.72 -5.04
N TYR A 104 -17.06 15.05 -4.09
CA TYR A 104 -15.79 14.38 -3.89
C TYR A 104 -16.02 12.90 -3.52
N ASP A 105 -15.44 12.00 -4.32
CA ASP A 105 -15.85 10.60 -4.32
C ASP A 105 -15.41 9.84 -3.06
N ASP A 106 -14.32 10.25 -2.41
CA ASP A 106 -13.84 9.62 -1.18
C ASP A 106 -14.81 9.79 0.00
N LEU A 107 -15.56 10.90 0.07
CA LEU A 107 -16.64 11.07 1.06
C LEU A 107 -17.69 9.96 0.92
N TRP A 108 -17.99 9.58 -0.31
CA TRP A 108 -18.98 8.54 -0.61
C TRP A 108 -18.41 7.14 -0.44
N LYS A 109 -17.09 6.98 -0.63
CA LYS A 109 -16.35 5.76 -0.26
C LYS A 109 -16.46 5.49 1.23
N ILE A 110 -16.20 6.48 2.08
CA ILE A 110 -16.35 6.38 3.55
C ILE A 110 -17.78 5.96 3.91
N ILE A 111 -18.78 6.67 3.39
CA ILE A 111 -20.20 6.35 3.63
C ILE A 111 -20.55 4.92 3.19
N PHE A 112 -20.00 4.46 2.05
CA PHE A 112 -20.22 3.10 1.59
C PHE A 112 -19.58 2.09 2.53
N LEU A 113 -18.34 2.31 2.93
CA LEU A 113 -17.58 1.39 3.79
C LEU A 113 -18.15 1.30 5.21
N GLU A 114 -18.79 2.36 5.71
CA GLU A 114 -19.49 2.36 7.00
C GLU A 114 -20.92 1.78 6.92
N SER A 115 -21.44 1.59 5.73
CA SER A 115 -22.80 1.10 5.54
C SER A 115 -22.90 -0.42 5.64
N GLU A 116 -24.06 -0.92 6.12
CA GLU A 116 -24.40 -2.36 6.07
C GLU A 116 -24.49 -2.92 4.64
N PHE A 117 -24.43 -2.07 3.62
CA PHE A 117 -24.49 -2.47 2.22
C PHE A 117 -23.14 -2.89 1.64
N LYS A 118 -22.03 -2.61 2.33
CA LYS A 118 -20.68 -2.90 1.82
C LYS A 118 -20.47 -4.38 1.47
N ASP A 119 -21.06 -5.28 2.26
CA ASP A 119 -20.92 -6.73 2.11
C ASP A 119 -22.10 -7.38 1.37
N LYS A 120 -23.05 -6.59 0.85
CA LYS A 120 -24.16 -7.13 0.06
C LYS A 120 -23.72 -7.42 -1.36
N THR A 121 -23.83 -8.67 -1.76
CA THR A 121 -23.57 -9.16 -3.12
C THR A 121 -24.50 -8.58 -4.20
N SER A 122 -25.49 -7.78 -3.82
CA SER A 122 -26.58 -7.33 -4.70
C SER A 122 -26.44 -5.91 -5.26
N PHE A 123 -25.35 -5.17 -4.93
CA PHE A 123 -25.17 -3.86 -5.55
C PHE A 123 -24.39 -3.97 -6.87
N GLN A 124 -24.58 -2.99 -7.75
CA GLN A 124 -23.83 -2.84 -8.99
C GLN A 124 -22.95 -1.60 -8.88
N TRP A 125 -21.68 -1.75 -9.23
CA TRP A 125 -20.79 -0.62 -9.38
C TRP A 125 -21.31 0.33 -10.47
N GLN A 126 -21.37 1.62 -10.18
CA GLN A 126 -21.90 2.64 -11.08
C GLN A 126 -20.81 3.63 -11.55
N GLY A 127 -19.52 3.23 -11.58
CA GLY A 127 -18.40 4.04 -12.08
C GLY A 127 -17.89 5.13 -11.14
N SER A 128 -18.49 5.29 -9.97
CA SER A 128 -17.99 6.10 -8.86
C SER A 128 -18.68 5.72 -7.57
N TRP A 129 -18.07 6.01 -6.43
CA TRP A 129 -18.65 5.75 -5.11
C TRP A 129 -19.95 6.52 -4.92
N ARG A 130 -19.93 7.81 -5.29
CA ARG A 130 -21.12 8.66 -5.21
C ARG A 130 -22.28 8.09 -6.03
N ALA A 131 -22.02 7.72 -7.27
CA ALA A 131 -23.05 7.15 -8.13
C ALA A 131 -23.58 5.81 -7.59
N THR A 132 -22.70 4.96 -7.08
CA THR A 132 -23.02 3.66 -6.50
C THR A 132 -23.88 3.83 -5.25
N VAL A 133 -23.50 4.68 -4.29
CA VAL A 133 -24.24 4.95 -3.06
C VAL A 133 -25.63 5.56 -3.34
N LEU A 134 -25.72 6.41 -4.37
CA LEU A 134 -26.98 7.08 -4.73
C LEU A 134 -27.84 6.30 -5.73
N GLY A 135 -27.34 5.19 -6.29
CA GLY A 135 -28.01 4.40 -7.32
C GLY A 135 -28.23 5.20 -8.63
N LEU A 136 -27.23 6.01 -9.02
CA LEU A 136 -27.30 6.88 -10.19
C LEU A 136 -26.71 6.20 -11.41
N SER A 137 -27.54 5.71 -12.30
CA SER A 137 -27.11 5.24 -13.62
C SER A 137 -26.50 6.38 -14.46
N PRO A 138 -25.61 6.09 -15.43
CA PRO A 138 -24.90 7.10 -16.21
C PRO A 138 -25.80 8.16 -16.85
N ASP A 139 -27.00 7.78 -17.31
CA ASP A 139 -28.01 8.64 -17.93
C ASP A 139 -28.64 9.65 -16.95
N LYS A 140 -28.57 9.38 -15.65
CA LYS A 140 -29.12 10.25 -14.59
C LYS A 140 -28.11 11.18 -13.96
N ARG A 141 -26.86 11.16 -14.40
CA ARG A 141 -25.79 11.98 -13.86
C ARG A 141 -25.81 13.38 -14.48
N ILE A 142 -26.06 14.37 -13.66
CA ILE A 142 -25.99 15.77 -14.07
C ILE A 142 -24.58 16.28 -13.76
N LYS A 143 -23.89 16.83 -14.77
CA LYS A 143 -22.61 17.53 -14.60
C LYS A 143 -22.87 19.01 -14.47
N ILE A 144 -22.46 19.57 -13.33
CA ILE A 144 -22.48 21.03 -13.10
C ILE A 144 -21.07 21.55 -13.38
N ASP A 145 -20.98 22.58 -14.21
CA ASP A 145 -19.72 23.27 -14.44
C ASP A 145 -19.25 24.01 -13.19
N CYS A 146 -18.12 23.57 -12.65
CA CYS A 146 -17.44 24.14 -11.48
C CYS A 146 -16.09 24.79 -11.86
N SER A 147 -15.94 25.29 -13.09
CA SER A 147 -14.70 25.91 -13.60
C SER A 147 -14.26 27.16 -12.84
N ASN A 148 -15.13 27.71 -11.99
CA ASN A 148 -14.86 28.79 -11.05
C ASN A 148 -14.72 28.32 -9.58
N VAL A 149 -14.52 27.05 -9.36
CA VAL A 149 -14.10 26.47 -8.07
C VAL A 149 -12.59 26.26 -8.10
N PHE A 150 -11.90 26.81 -7.12
CA PHE A 150 -10.45 26.71 -6.95
C PHE A 150 -10.17 26.04 -5.61
N SER A 151 -9.64 24.80 -5.63
CA SER A 151 -9.42 24.00 -4.44
C SER A 151 -8.34 22.95 -4.68
N ASP A 152 -7.25 23.01 -3.91
CA ASP A 152 -6.20 21.99 -3.98
C ASP A 152 -6.68 20.68 -3.34
N VAL A 153 -7.55 20.74 -2.34
CA VAL A 153 -8.14 19.56 -1.68
C VAL A 153 -8.91 18.69 -2.68
N LEU A 154 -9.62 19.30 -3.64
CA LEU A 154 -10.36 18.57 -4.66
C LEU A 154 -9.54 18.27 -5.92
N HIS A 155 -8.57 19.12 -6.25
CA HIS A 155 -7.80 18.99 -7.49
C HIS A 155 -6.62 18.04 -7.35
N ARG A 156 -5.93 18.01 -6.20
CA ARG A 156 -4.75 17.16 -5.97
C ARG A 156 -5.04 15.66 -6.11
N PRO A 157 -6.09 15.08 -5.48
CA PRO A 157 -6.43 13.68 -5.67
C PRO A 157 -6.69 13.31 -7.14
N PHE A 158 -7.32 14.22 -7.89
CA PHE A 158 -7.51 14.05 -9.32
C PHE A 158 -6.17 14.02 -10.08
N VAL A 159 -5.21 14.88 -9.75
CA VAL A 159 -3.85 14.80 -10.32
C VAL A 159 -3.18 13.48 -9.97
N CYS A 160 -3.26 13.06 -8.71
CA CYS A 160 -2.70 11.80 -8.23
C CYS A 160 -3.28 10.58 -8.97
N SER A 161 -4.59 10.60 -9.26
CA SER A 161 -5.23 9.51 -10.03
C SER A 161 -4.80 9.46 -11.51
N HIS A 162 -4.09 10.48 -12.01
CA HIS A 162 -3.67 10.61 -13.41
C HIS A 162 -2.15 10.71 -13.60
N ILE A 163 -1.36 10.41 -12.56
CA ILE A 163 0.11 10.42 -12.73
C ILE A 163 0.57 9.39 -13.75
N SER A 164 1.61 9.73 -14.50
CA SER A 164 2.23 8.82 -15.46
C SER A 164 3.25 7.92 -14.77
N LEU A 165 2.91 6.66 -14.50
CA LEU A 165 3.82 5.69 -13.88
C LEU A 165 5.11 5.46 -14.69
N PRO A 166 5.12 5.46 -16.05
CA PRO A 166 6.33 5.37 -16.84
C PRO A 166 7.39 6.43 -16.51
N LYS A 167 7.00 7.62 -16.02
CA LYS A 167 7.93 8.66 -15.58
C LYS A 167 8.84 8.15 -14.44
N TYR A 168 8.32 7.32 -13.56
CA TYR A 168 9.03 6.81 -12.38
C TYR A 168 9.79 5.52 -12.66
N THR A 169 9.32 4.71 -13.60
CA THR A 169 9.91 3.40 -13.91
C THR A 169 11.02 3.45 -14.96
N ARG A 170 11.09 4.53 -15.75
CA ARG A 170 12.16 4.73 -16.74
C ARG A 170 13.46 5.13 -16.03
N ASN A 171 14.58 4.72 -16.65
CA ASN A 171 15.93 5.16 -16.24
C ASN A 171 16.27 4.90 -14.76
N ILE A 172 15.85 3.73 -14.23
CA ILE A 172 16.30 3.31 -12.90
C ILE A 172 17.84 3.27 -12.91
N PRO A 173 18.51 4.02 -12.01
CA PRO A 173 19.97 4.02 -11.95
C PRO A 173 20.52 2.60 -11.75
N PRO A 174 21.61 2.20 -12.43
CA PRO A 174 22.16 0.85 -12.30
C PRO A 174 22.48 0.46 -10.84
N ALA A 175 22.91 1.41 -10.01
CA ALA A 175 23.20 1.18 -8.59
C ALA A 175 21.94 0.87 -7.74
N ASN A 176 20.78 1.34 -8.18
CA ASN A 176 19.51 1.13 -7.49
C ASN A 176 18.78 -0.13 -7.98
N LYS A 177 19.17 -0.71 -9.10
CA LYS A 177 18.45 -1.84 -9.68
C LYS A 177 18.44 -3.03 -8.73
N ILE A 178 17.25 -3.58 -8.49
CA ILE A 178 17.09 -4.90 -7.89
C ILE A 178 17.70 -5.92 -8.86
N PRO A 179 18.65 -6.78 -8.41
CA PRO A 179 19.27 -7.79 -9.26
C PRO A 179 18.24 -8.75 -9.83
N SER A 180 18.36 -9.04 -11.12
CA SER A 180 17.55 -10.06 -11.81
C SER A 180 18.44 -11.26 -12.09
N LEU A 181 17.98 -12.44 -11.69
CA LEU A 181 18.67 -13.72 -11.80
C LEU A 181 17.77 -14.70 -12.54
N ASP A 182 18.36 -15.64 -13.26
CA ASP A 182 17.58 -16.65 -13.98
C ASP A 182 16.90 -17.62 -12.98
N ASP A 183 17.68 -18.21 -12.09
CA ASP A 183 17.27 -19.13 -11.05
C ASP A 183 18.32 -19.16 -9.93
N LEU A 184 18.00 -19.77 -8.79
CA LEU A 184 18.89 -19.94 -7.65
C LEU A 184 18.75 -21.35 -7.06
N THR A 185 19.88 -21.89 -6.59
CA THR A 185 19.87 -23.01 -5.67
C THR A 185 19.57 -22.56 -4.24
N TYR A 186 19.14 -23.48 -3.38
CA TYR A 186 18.94 -23.18 -1.96
C TYR A 186 20.21 -22.67 -1.27
N ASP A 187 21.38 -23.26 -1.57
CA ASP A 187 22.63 -22.87 -0.97
C ASP A 187 23.04 -21.44 -1.36
N GLU A 188 22.87 -21.09 -2.63
CA GLU A 188 23.12 -19.72 -3.10
C GLU A 188 22.17 -18.72 -2.43
N PHE A 189 20.90 -19.07 -2.29
CA PHE A 189 19.92 -18.25 -1.55
C PHE A 189 20.37 -18.08 -0.09
N ALA A 190 20.63 -19.17 0.62
CA ALA A 190 20.96 -19.13 2.03
C ALA A 190 22.24 -18.33 2.32
N GLU A 191 23.29 -18.50 1.51
CA GLU A 191 24.59 -17.89 1.74
C GLU A 191 24.68 -16.43 1.27
N LYS A 192 24.06 -16.10 0.10
CA LYS A 192 24.34 -14.83 -0.57
C LYS A 192 23.14 -13.92 -0.70
N TRP A 193 21.91 -14.47 -0.83
CA TRP A 193 20.76 -13.72 -1.27
C TRP A 193 19.65 -13.57 -0.23
N SER A 194 19.64 -14.36 0.84
CA SER A 194 18.56 -14.33 1.83
C SER A 194 18.29 -12.93 2.42
N LYS A 195 19.32 -12.07 2.53
CA LYS A 195 19.25 -10.71 3.10
C LYS A 195 19.14 -9.59 2.06
N LYS A 196 18.96 -9.92 0.79
CA LYS A 196 18.90 -8.94 -0.31
C LYS A 196 17.68 -9.17 -1.17
N PRO A 197 17.02 -8.12 -1.68
CA PRO A 197 15.97 -8.29 -2.67
C PRO A 197 16.57 -8.72 -4.02
N PHE A 198 15.84 -9.55 -4.73
CA PHE A 198 16.16 -9.99 -6.09
C PHE A 198 14.90 -10.45 -6.81
N ILE A 199 14.99 -10.54 -8.14
CA ILE A 199 13.93 -11.06 -9.00
C ILE A 199 14.46 -12.33 -9.67
N LEU A 200 13.67 -13.42 -9.66
CA LEU A 200 13.93 -14.64 -10.44
C LEU A 200 13.03 -14.66 -11.66
N THR A 201 13.62 -14.92 -12.83
CA THR A 201 12.91 -14.86 -14.11
C THR A 201 12.39 -16.21 -14.60
N ARG A 202 12.88 -17.32 -14.05
CA ARG A 202 12.58 -18.66 -14.56
C ARG A 202 11.98 -19.64 -13.56
N CYS A 203 12.11 -19.41 -12.25
CA CYS A 203 11.81 -20.42 -11.24
C CYS A 203 10.32 -20.83 -11.17
N ILE A 204 9.39 -19.99 -11.64
CA ILE A 204 7.95 -20.24 -11.61
C ILE A 204 7.33 -20.60 -12.97
N GLN A 205 8.13 -20.73 -14.03
CA GLN A 205 7.63 -20.97 -15.40
C GLN A 205 6.85 -22.29 -15.56
N SER A 206 7.05 -23.24 -14.67
CA SER A 206 6.33 -24.51 -14.62
C SER A 206 4.99 -24.46 -13.88
N TRP A 207 4.65 -23.38 -13.21
CA TRP A 207 3.40 -23.28 -12.47
C TRP A 207 2.18 -23.29 -13.40
N PRO A 208 1.20 -24.18 -13.16
CA PRO A 208 -0.02 -24.27 -13.97
C PRO A 208 -0.80 -22.95 -14.05
N VAL A 209 -0.81 -22.16 -12.96
CA VAL A 209 -1.51 -20.87 -12.92
C VAL A 209 -1.03 -19.88 -13.99
N LEU A 210 0.23 -19.92 -14.42
CA LEU A 210 0.73 -19.05 -15.50
C LEU A 210 0.03 -19.29 -16.86
N LYS A 211 -0.53 -20.48 -17.06
CA LYS A 211 -1.26 -20.84 -18.29
C LYS A 211 -2.77 -20.73 -18.11
N SER A 212 -3.25 -21.02 -16.91
CA SER A 212 -4.68 -21.14 -16.63
C SER A 212 -5.31 -19.84 -16.14
N TRP A 213 -4.51 -18.93 -15.52
CA TRP A 213 -5.03 -17.68 -14.97
C TRP A 213 -4.74 -16.49 -15.88
N ASN A 214 -5.75 -15.74 -16.14
CA ASN A 214 -5.74 -14.36 -16.55
C ASN A 214 -7.06 -13.74 -16.08
N MET A 215 -7.18 -12.43 -16.18
CA MET A 215 -8.31 -11.69 -15.62
C MET A 215 -9.66 -12.18 -16.18
N ASP A 216 -9.75 -12.42 -17.49
CA ASP A 216 -11.00 -12.85 -18.14
C ASP A 216 -11.38 -14.27 -17.71
N LYS A 217 -10.42 -15.19 -17.66
CA LYS A 217 -10.66 -16.56 -17.22
C LYS A 217 -11.05 -16.64 -15.76
N LEU A 218 -10.42 -15.83 -14.89
CA LEU A 218 -10.83 -15.77 -13.48
C LEU A 218 -12.24 -15.21 -13.36
N HIS A 219 -12.59 -14.19 -14.13
CA HIS A 219 -13.94 -13.66 -14.16
C HIS A 219 -14.96 -14.69 -14.66
N GLU A 220 -14.64 -15.45 -15.71
CA GLU A 220 -15.50 -16.50 -16.23
C GLU A 220 -15.74 -17.63 -15.21
N MET A 221 -14.68 -18.06 -14.49
CA MET A 221 -14.75 -19.22 -13.60
C MET A 221 -15.23 -18.88 -12.19
N TYR A 222 -14.98 -17.67 -11.70
CA TYR A 222 -15.15 -17.31 -10.28
C TYR A 222 -16.00 -16.05 -10.05
N SER A 223 -16.85 -15.64 -11.03
CA SER A 223 -17.69 -14.44 -10.94
C SER A 223 -18.44 -14.28 -9.62
N ASP A 224 -19.02 -15.38 -9.14
CA ASP A 224 -19.86 -15.39 -7.93
C ASP A 224 -19.07 -15.64 -6.65
N VAL A 225 -17.78 -15.93 -6.75
CA VAL A 225 -16.95 -16.15 -5.56
C VAL A 225 -16.68 -14.81 -4.89
N VAL A 226 -16.91 -14.76 -3.59
CA VAL A 226 -16.68 -13.58 -2.77
C VAL A 226 -15.22 -13.54 -2.32
N PHE A 227 -14.51 -12.46 -2.66
CA PHE A 227 -13.16 -12.22 -2.24
C PHE A 227 -13.05 -10.95 -1.40
N ARG A 228 -12.04 -10.91 -0.55
CA ARG A 228 -11.69 -9.74 0.25
C ARG A 228 -10.91 -8.73 -0.60
N ALA A 229 -11.41 -7.50 -0.68
CA ALA A 229 -10.72 -6.35 -1.26
C ALA A 229 -10.64 -5.25 -0.21
N GLU A 230 -9.52 -5.19 0.53
CA GLU A 230 -9.32 -4.30 1.66
C GLU A 230 -10.48 -4.37 2.68
N ALA A 231 -11.34 -3.35 2.72
CA ALA A 231 -12.43 -3.22 3.67
C ALA A 231 -13.74 -3.90 3.24
N VAL A 232 -13.79 -4.53 2.05
CA VAL A 232 -15.03 -5.08 1.50
C VAL A 232 -14.91 -6.55 1.08
N ASP A 233 -16.00 -7.30 1.22
CA ASP A 233 -16.14 -8.65 0.70
C ASP A 233 -17.10 -8.64 -0.48
N TRP A 234 -16.54 -8.66 -1.70
CA TRP A 234 -17.31 -8.55 -2.93
C TRP A 234 -17.23 -9.80 -3.79
N SER A 235 -18.29 -10.08 -4.56
CA SER A 235 -18.19 -11.06 -5.64
C SER A 235 -17.12 -10.62 -6.62
N PHE A 236 -16.41 -11.58 -7.22
CA PHE A 236 -15.36 -11.24 -8.19
C PHE A 236 -15.93 -10.44 -9.36
N ASN A 237 -17.17 -10.69 -9.77
CA ASN A 237 -17.84 -9.89 -10.79
C ASN A 237 -17.96 -8.40 -10.40
N THR A 238 -18.37 -8.10 -9.17
CA THR A 238 -18.48 -6.72 -8.69
C THR A 238 -17.12 -6.06 -8.64
N TYR A 239 -16.11 -6.76 -8.11
CA TYR A 239 -14.73 -6.26 -8.05
C TYR A 239 -14.13 -6.05 -9.45
N TYR A 240 -14.41 -6.97 -10.40
CA TYR A 240 -13.98 -6.85 -11.79
C TYR A 240 -14.58 -5.60 -12.45
N GLN A 241 -15.88 -5.36 -12.30
CA GLN A 241 -16.53 -4.15 -12.82
C GLN A 241 -15.93 -2.87 -12.22
N TYR A 242 -15.70 -2.86 -10.91
CA TYR A 242 -15.05 -1.77 -10.22
C TYR A 242 -13.62 -1.53 -10.77
N MET A 243 -12.82 -2.57 -10.88
CA MET A 243 -11.44 -2.51 -11.33
C MET A 243 -11.30 -1.98 -12.77
N MET A 244 -12.24 -2.32 -13.65
CA MET A 244 -12.23 -1.87 -15.05
C MET A 244 -12.64 -0.41 -15.23
N ASP A 245 -13.27 0.20 -14.26
CA ASP A 245 -13.84 1.57 -14.36
C ASP A 245 -13.37 2.51 -13.23
N SER A 246 -12.51 2.06 -12.34
CA SER A 246 -12.01 2.88 -11.22
C SER A 246 -11.09 4.00 -11.73
N GLN A 247 -11.36 5.23 -11.26
CA GLN A 247 -10.58 6.45 -11.52
C GLN A 247 -10.00 7.03 -10.22
N GLU A 248 -9.89 6.21 -9.18
CA GLU A 248 -9.46 6.66 -7.86
C GLU A 248 -7.95 6.90 -7.78
N GLU A 249 -7.56 7.76 -6.86
CA GLU A 249 -6.15 7.95 -6.47
C GLU A 249 -5.58 6.66 -5.88
N SER A 250 -6.34 6.01 -5.00
CA SER A 250 -6.00 4.75 -4.33
C SER A 250 -7.08 3.70 -4.59
N PRO A 251 -7.01 2.98 -5.73
CA PRO A 251 -7.96 1.92 -6.04
C PRO A 251 -7.90 0.79 -5.02
N LEU A 252 -9.06 0.22 -4.67
CA LEU A 252 -9.14 -0.96 -3.82
C LEU A 252 -8.27 -2.10 -4.38
N TYR A 253 -7.55 -2.74 -3.49
CA TYR A 253 -6.65 -3.83 -3.81
C TYR A 253 -7.22 -5.14 -3.25
N LEU A 254 -7.57 -6.10 -4.10
CA LEU A 254 -8.01 -7.41 -3.66
C LEU A 254 -6.82 -8.16 -3.06
N PHE A 255 -6.99 -8.59 -1.80
CA PHE A 255 -5.94 -9.24 -1.02
C PHE A 255 -6.56 -10.35 -0.16
N ASP A 256 -6.75 -11.52 -0.76
CA ASP A 256 -7.52 -12.61 -0.14
C ASP A 256 -6.64 -13.75 0.34
N LYS A 257 -6.67 -14.03 1.65
CA LYS A 257 -5.92 -15.11 2.31
C LYS A 257 -6.56 -16.50 2.18
N LYS A 258 -7.87 -16.53 1.92
CA LYS A 258 -8.67 -17.76 1.78
C LYS A 258 -8.93 -18.15 0.31
N PHE A 259 -8.25 -17.52 -0.64
CA PHE A 259 -8.50 -17.70 -2.07
C PHE A 259 -8.39 -19.17 -2.51
N ALA A 260 -7.43 -19.92 -1.98
CA ALA A 260 -7.22 -21.32 -2.39
C ALA A 260 -8.44 -22.20 -2.03
N GLU A 261 -8.97 -22.01 -0.85
CA GLU A 261 -10.16 -22.69 -0.35
C GLU A 261 -11.42 -22.23 -1.12
N LYS A 262 -11.58 -20.94 -1.33
CA LYS A 262 -12.70 -20.34 -2.07
C LYS A 262 -12.73 -20.78 -3.54
N MET A 263 -11.57 -20.87 -4.17
CA MET A 263 -11.41 -21.30 -5.56
C MET A 263 -11.30 -22.85 -5.69
N ARG A 264 -11.18 -23.57 -4.58
CA ARG A 264 -11.01 -25.04 -4.52
C ARG A 264 -9.80 -25.51 -5.32
N ILE A 265 -8.68 -24.80 -5.18
CA ILE A 265 -7.41 -25.16 -5.84
C ILE A 265 -6.44 -25.79 -4.85
N GLU A 266 -5.62 -26.70 -5.36
CA GLU A 266 -4.54 -27.31 -4.58
C GLU A 266 -3.26 -26.45 -4.66
N VAL A 267 -2.57 -26.34 -3.53
CA VAL A 267 -1.30 -25.63 -3.40
C VAL A 267 -0.25 -26.58 -2.82
N GLY A 268 0.91 -26.64 -3.45
CA GLY A 268 2.00 -27.54 -3.07
C GLY A 268 2.45 -28.42 -4.23
N LYS A 269 3.37 -29.37 -3.98
CA LYS A 269 3.92 -30.23 -5.03
C LYS A 269 3.08 -31.51 -5.22
N THR A 270 1.81 -31.35 -5.56
CA THR A 270 0.92 -32.45 -5.95
C THR A 270 0.69 -32.44 -7.46
N LYS A 271 0.11 -33.51 -8.01
CA LYS A 271 -0.13 -33.65 -9.44
C LYS A 271 -1.06 -32.53 -9.99
N ASP A 272 -2.04 -32.13 -9.17
CA ASP A 272 -3.10 -31.21 -9.57
C ASP A 272 -2.90 -29.81 -8.96
N ALA A 273 -1.72 -29.53 -8.38
CA ALA A 273 -1.42 -28.26 -7.75
C ALA A 273 -1.42 -27.11 -8.75
N ALA A 274 -2.05 -26.01 -8.37
CA ALA A 274 -2.06 -24.79 -9.16
C ALA A 274 -0.69 -24.07 -9.16
N TYR A 275 -0.01 -24.09 -8.00
CA TYR A 275 1.34 -23.58 -7.80
C TYR A 275 1.97 -24.17 -6.52
N TRP A 276 3.26 -23.92 -6.30
CA TRP A 276 4.02 -24.39 -5.13
C TRP A 276 5.12 -23.40 -4.72
N ASN A 277 5.66 -23.57 -3.51
CA ASN A 277 6.81 -22.79 -3.07
C ASN A 277 8.04 -23.09 -3.93
N PRO A 278 8.76 -22.07 -4.45
CA PRO A 278 10.02 -22.30 -5.13
C PRO A 278 11.05 -22.97 -4.23
N ASP A 279 11.76 -23.98 -4.78
CA ASP A 279 12.73 -24.77 -4.02
C ASP A 279 13.90 -23.97 -3.49
N CYS A 280 14.27 -22.90 -4.19
CA CYS A 280 15.37 -22.04 -3.79
C CYS A 280 15.19 -21.40 -2.41
N PHE A 281 13.97 -21.17 -1.95
CA PHE A 281 13.70 -20.59 -0.63
C PHE A 281 13.82 -21.60 0.52
N GLY A 282 13.90 -22.90 0.20
CA GLY A 282 13.98 -23.97 1.16
C GLY A 282 12.71 -24.18 1.98
N LYS A 283 12.86 -24.81 3.14
CA LYS A 283 11.74 -25.08 4.02
C LYS A 283 11.36 -23.85 4.82
N ASP A 284 10.09 -23.57 4.86
CA ASP A 284 9.52 -22.55 5.72
C ASP A 284 9.36 -23.08 7.16
N LEU A 285 10.05 -22.44 8.11
CA LEU A 285 10.02 -22.90 9.50
C LEU A 285 8.67 -22.69 10.18
N PHE A 286 7.82 -21.78 9.71
CA PHE A 286 6.46 -21.66 10.25
C PHE A 286 5.55 -22.84 9.86
N GLU A 287 5.94 -23.70 8.93
CA GLU A 287 5.23 -24.96 8.67
C GLU A 287 5.20 -25.88 9.90
N LEU A 288 6.14 -25.74 10.85
CA LEU A 288 6.15 -26.49 12.12
C LEU A 288 4.93 -26.18 12.99
N LEU A 289 4.32 -25.02 12.81
CA LEU A 289 3.13 -24.60 13.56
C LEU A 289 1.85 -25.30 13.08
N GLY A 290 1.88 -25.95 11.91
CA GLY A 290 0.72 -26.67 11.37
C GLY A 290 -0.54 -25.77 11.29
N ALA A 291 -1.61 -26.18 11.96
CA ALA A 291 -2.87 -25.43 11.98
C ALA A 291 -2.82 -24.11 12.77
N GLU A 292 -1.80 -23.93 13.60
CA GLU A 292 -1.56 -22.71 14.40
C GLU A 292 -0.69 -21.67 13.67
N ARG A 293 -0.26 -21.99 12.44
CA ARG A 293 0.51 -21.09 11.58
C ARG A 293 -0.29 -19.82 11.30
N PRO A 294 0.34 -18.62 11.35
CA PRO A 294 -0.34 -17.39 10.96
C PRO A 294 -0.70 -17.38 9.48
N ALA A 295 -1.61 -16.50 9.09
CA ALA A 295 -1.90 -16.25 7.67
C ALA A 295 -0.59 -15.97 6.92
N HIS A 296 -0.38 -16.65 5.79
CA HIS A 296 0.93 -16.64 5.14
C HIS A 296 0.89 -16.55 3.61
N ARG A 297 -0.26 -16.72 2.98
CA ARG A 297 -0.39 -16.70 1.52
C ARG A 297 -1.62 -15.91 1.11
N TRP A 298 -1.51 -15.18 0.02
CA TRP A 298 -2.59 -14.37 -0.52
C TRP A 298 -2.59 -14.38 -2.04
N MET A 299 -3.78 -14.30 -2.61
CA MET A 299 -4.00 -13.88 -3.98
C MET A 299 -4.23 -12.37 -3.99
N ILE A 300 -3.55 -11.70 -4.90
CA ILE A 300 -3.58 -10.24 -5.02
C ILE A 300 -4.02 -9.90 -6.44
N ILE A 301 -5.07 -9.09 -6.55
CA ILE A 301 -5.57 -8.60 -7.85
C ILE A 301 -5.84 -7.10 -7.73
N GLY A 302 -5.47 -6.35 -8.76
CA GLY A 302 -5.77 -4.92 -8.78
C GLY A 302 -5.58 -4.25 -10.11
N PRO A 303 -6.21 -3.07 -10.32
CA PRO A 303 -6.02 -2.25 -11.50
C PRO A 303 -4.63 -1.61 -11.54
N GLU A 304 -4.32 -0.94 -12.63
CA GLU A 304 -3.19 -0.01 -12.69
C GLU A 304 -3.27 1.00 -11.53
N ARG A 305 -2.15 1.38 -10.96
CA ARG A 305 -1.96 2.28 -9.80
C ARG A 305 -2.39 1.72 -8.43
N SER A 306 -3.11 0.60 -8.37
CA SER A 306 -3.30 -0.08 -7.08
C SER A 306 -1.98 -0.68 -6.57
N GLY A 307 -1.88 -0.89 -5.28
CA GLY A 307 -0.66 -1.43 -4.66
C GLY A 307 -0.63 -1.22 -3.15
N SER A 308 0.57 -1.26 -2.59
CA SER A 308 0.79 -1.06 -1.16
C SER A 308 1.78 0.08 -0.90
N THR A 309 1.45 0.98 0.01
CA THR A 309 2.35 2.02 0.53
C THR A 309 3.52 1.39 1.27
N PHE A 310 4.51 2.20 1.72
CA PHE A 310 5.67 1.67 2.44
C PHE A 310 5.28 0.96 3.73
N HIS A 311 5.68 -0.28 3.82
CA HIS A 311 5.47 -1.14 4.99
C HIS A 311 6.60 -2.18 5.12
N LYS A 312 6.62 -2.91 6.21
CA LYS A 312 7.40 -4.12 6.45
C LYS A 312 6.45 -5.29 6.60
N ASP A 313 6.88 -6.46 6.17
CA ASP A 313 6.09 -7.68 6.36
C ASP A 313 5.89 -8.00 7.85
N PRO A 314 4.73 -8.58 8.23
CA PRO A 314 4.42 -8.90 9.60
C PRO A 314 5.37 -9.95 10.20
N ASN A 315 5.50 -9.96 11.51
CA ASN A 315 6.26 -10.93 12.29
C ASN A 315 7.73 -11.09 11.87
N ALA A 316 8.32 -10.06 11.24
CA ALA A 316 9.66 -10.08 10.67
C ALA A 316 9.91 -11.24 9.69
N THR A 317 8.90 -11.72 8.99
CA THR A 317 9.01 -12.75 7.97
C THR A 317 9.71 -12.23 6.72
N SER A 318 10.22 -13.13 5.89
CA SER A 318 10.51 -12.85 4.48
C SER A 318 9.27 -13.14 3.64
N ALA A 319 9.23 -12.57 2.44
CA ALA A 319 8.16 -12.88 1.49
C ALA A 319 8.70 -13.12 0.08
N TRP A 320 7.90 -13.80 -0.71
CA TRP A 320 8.03 -13.78 -2.16
C TRP A 320 6.71 -13.33 -2.79
N ASN A 321 6.81 -12.62 -3.89
CA ASN A 321 5.66 -12.15 -4.68
C ASN A 321 5.86 -12.56 -6.14
N ALA A 322 5.00 -13.45 -6.62
CA ALA A 322 5.01 -13.99 -7.98
C ALA A 322 3.94 -13.30 -8.83
N VAL A 323 4.35 -12.63 -9.90
CA VAL A 323 3.44 -11.98 -10.83
C VAL A 323 2.94 -13.01 -11.84
N ILE A 324 1.63 -13.23 -11.86
CA ILE A 324 0.98 -14.17 -12.78
C ILE A 324 0.51 -13.43 -14.05
N GLN A 325 0.00 -12.22 -13.88
CA GLN A 325 -0.38 -11.32 -14.98
C GLN A 325 0.00 -9.89 -14.62
N GLY A 326 0.35 -9.07 -15.62
CA GLY A 326 0.70 -7.68 -15.45
C GLY A 326 2.16 -7.45 -15.07
N ALA A 327 2.45 -6.29 -14.52
CA ALA A 327 3.76 -5.90 -14.03
C ALA A 327 3.64 -5.04 -12.77
N LYS A 328 4.61 -5.19 -11.86
CA LYS A 328 4.67 -4.45 -10.59
C LYS A 328 5.99 -3.72 -10.47
N TYR A 329 5.93 -2.44 -10.12
CA TYR A 329 7.09 -1.64 -9.77
C TYR A 329 7.29 -1.65 -8.26
N TRP A 330 8.50 -1.95 -7.84
CA TRP A 330 8.92 -2.08 -6.45
C TRP A 330 9.96 -1.03 -6.10
N ILE A 331 9.80 -0.42 -4.94
CA ILE A 331 10.76 0.48 -4.32
C ILE A 331 11.03 -0.04 -2.92
N MET A 332 12.31 -0.31 -2.60
CA MET A 332 12.68 -1.05 -1.41
C MET A 332 13.87 -0.40 -0.70
N PHE A 333 13.88 -0.49 0.64
CA PHE A 333 14.98 -0.03 1.48
C PHE A 333 15.32 -1.06 2.56
N PRO A 334 16.60 -1.14 2.98
CA PRO A 334 16.98 -2.05 4.07
C PRO A 334 16.34 -1.64 5.40
N PRO A 335 16.28 -2.56 6.39
CA PRO A 335 15.59 -2.36 7.66
C PRO A 335 16.02 -1.13 8.45
N SER A 336 17.28 -0.71 8.30
CA SER A 336 17.89 0.43 9.01
C SER A 336 17.75 1.76 8.31
N ALA A 337 17.27 1.79 7.07
CA ALA A 337 17.14 3.03 6.30
C ALA A 337 15.96 3.87 6.82
N GLN A 338 16.13 5.17 6.76
CA GLN A 338 15.05 6.12 6.92
C GLN A 338 14.48 6.42 5.52
N VAL A 339 13.27 5.94 5.27
CA VAL A 339 12.61 6.13 3.98
C VAL A 339 12.06 7.55 3.89
N PRO A 340 12.37 8.33 2.84
CA PRO A 340 11.80 9.65 2.67
C PRO A 340 10.26 9.63 2.70
N GLY A 341 9.65 10.56 3.45
CA GLY A 341 8.20 10.64 3.60
C GLY A 341 7.56 9.55 4.45
N VAL A 342 8.36 8.67 5.08
CA VAL A 342 7.85 7.64 6.00
C VAL A 342 8.42 7.93 7.40
N TYR A 343 7.50 8.15 8.33
CA TYR A 343 7.82 8.42 9.72
C TYR A 343 7.39 7.25 10.59
N VAL A 344 8.25 6.85 11.51
CA VAL A 344 8.03 5.68 12.36
C VAL A 344 8.17 6.11 13.81
N SER A 345 7.24 5.68 14.66
CA SER A 345 7.33 5.90 16.10
C SER A 345 8.60 5.25 16.68
N GLU A 346 9.06 5.71 17.85
CA GLU A 346 10.29 5.22 18.48
C GLU A 346 10.27 3.71 18.74
N ASP A 347 9.13 3.16 19.13
CA ASP A 347 8.89 1.72 19.33
C ASP A 347 8.65 0.95 18.02
N GLN A 348 8.54 1.67 16.89
CA GLN A 348 8.25 1.15 15.55
C GLN A 348 6.85 0.50 15.41
N SER A 349 5.91 0.85 16.27
CA SER A 349 4.52 0.37 16.20
C SER A 349 3.66 1.16 15.23
N GLU A 350 3.94 2.45 15.08
CA GLU A 350 3.18 3.33 14.20
C GLU A 350 4.03 3.76 13.00
N VAL A 351 3.41 3.73 11.84
CA VAL A 351 4.02 4.18 10.58
C VAL A 351 3.12 5.25 9.98
N THR A 352 3.66 6.44 9.78
CA THR A 352 2.98 7.54 9.07
C THR A 352 3.63 7.73 7.71
N SER A 353 2.84 7.66 6.66
CA SER A 353 3.26 7.87 5.27
C SER A 353 2.20 8.72 4.54
N PRO A 354 2.51 9.27 3.35
CA PRO A 354 1.50 9.90 2.51
C PRO A 354 0.30 9.00 2.26
N LEU A 355 -0.87 9.61 2.03
CA LEU A 355 -2.15 8.91 1.88
C LEU A 355 -2.18 7.94 0.70
N SER A 356 -1.40 8.23 -0.37
CA SER A 356 -1.36 7.38 -1.55
C SER A 356 0.05 7.13 -2.07
N ILE A 357 0.20 6.06 -2.85
CA ILE A 357 1.43 5.77 -3.60
C ILE A 357 1.73 6.91 -4.58
N ALA A 358 0.70 7.44 -5.23
CA ALA A 358 0.83 8.53 -6.19
C ALA A 358 1.40 9.80 -5.53
N GLU A 359 0.89 10.16 -4.36
CA GLU A 359 1.38 11.27 -3.57
C GLU A 359 2.85 11.07 -3.17
N TRP A 360 3.20 9.88 -2.69
CA TRP A 360 4.58 9.57 -2.37
C TRP A 360 5.51 9.66 -3.60
N LEU A 361 5.06 9.17 -4.75
CA LEU A 361 5.83 9.24 -6.00
C LEU A 361 6.07 10.70 -6.44
N LEU A 362 5.09 11.56 -6.27
CA LEU A 362 5.20 12.98 -6.62
C LEU A 362 6.20 13.73 -5.72
N GLU A 363 6.14 13.47 -4.41
CA GLU A 363 6.84 14.29 -3.42
C GLU A 363 8.23 13.75 -3.06
N PHE A 364 8.38 12.43 -2.90
CA PHE A 364 9.55 11.81 -2.27
C PHE A 364 10.37 10.90 -3.18
N HIS A 365 9.83 10.45 -4.31
CA HIS A 365 10.54 9.49 -5.17
C HIS A 365 11.90 10.00 -5.68
N ALA A 366 11.99 11.28 -6.07
CA ALA A 366 13.23 11.84 -6.58
C ALA A 366 14.33 11.92 -5.50
N GLU A 367 13.96 12.19 -4.25
CA GLU A 367 14.86 12.16 -3.10
C GLU A 367 15.27 10.71 -2.79
N ALA A 368 14.30 9.81 -2.67
CA ALA A 368 14.51 8.40 -2.39
C ALA A 368 15.48 7.75 -3.39
N ARG A 369 15.33 8.03 -4.67
CA ARG A 369 16.20 7.50 -5.75
C ARG A 369 17.66 7.94 -5.65
N ARG A 370 17.96 9.05 -4.98
CA ARG A 370 19.34 9.53 -4.75
C ARG A 370 20.02 8.81 -3.60
N LEU A 371 19.27 8.15 -2.73
CA LEU A 371 19.83 7.44 -1.59
C LEU A 371 20.52 6.14 -2.04
N PRO A 372 21.74 5.86 -1.56
CA PRO A 372 22.49 4.66 -1.94
C PRO A 372 21.83 3.36 -1.49
N GLU A 373 20.94 3.42 -0.49
CA GLU A 373 20.17 2.30 0.04
C GLU A 373 18.94 1.96 -0.81
N CYS A 374 18.45 2.88 -1.65
CA CYS A 374 17.28 2.67 -2.47
C CYS A 374 17.48 1.52 -3.46
N ARG A 375 16.50 0.64 -3.55
CA ARG A 375 16.45 -0.43 -4.55
C ARG A 375 15.13 -0.33 -5.31
N GLU A 376 15.22 -0.44 -6.62
CA GLU A 376 14.08 -0.32 -7.53
C GLU A 376 14.10 -1.43 -8.57
N GLY A 377 12.93 -1.98 -8.88
CA GLY A 377 12.81 -3.02 -9.89
C GLY A 377 11.41 -3.19 -10.42
N ILE A 378 11.30 -3.72 -11.61
CA ILE A 378 10.02 -4.11 -12.19
C ILE A 378 9.99 -5.63 -12.26
N CYS A 379 8.95 -6.22 -11.68
CA CYS A 379 8.69 -7.67 -11.74
C CYS A 379 7.54 -7.90 -12.73
N HIS A 380 7.80 -8.68 -13.76
CA HIS A 380 6.86 -8.96 -14.85
C HIS A 380 6.16 -10.31 -14.67
N ALA A 381 5.10 -10.54 -15.46
CA ALA A 381 4.41 -11.82 -15.49
C ALA A 381 5.40 -12.99 -15.70
N GLY A 382 5.30 -14.03 -14.88
CA GLY A 382 6.22 -15.18 -14.89
C GLY A 382 7.48 -15.00 -14.06
N GLU A 383 7.64 -13.86 -13.38
CA GLU A 383 8.76 -13.56 -12.48
C GLU A 383 8.32 -13.56 -11.01
N ILE A 384 9.27 -13.72 -10.11
CA ILE A 384 9.05 -13.69 -8.68
C ILE A 384 10.08 -12.78 -8.01
N LEU A 385 9.62 -11.90 -7.13
CA LEU A 385 10.46 -11.01 -6.34
C LEU A 385 10.56 -11.52 -4.89
N HIS A 386 11.76 -11.51 -4.33
CA HIS A 386 12.03 -11.80 -2.93
C HIS A 386 12.10 -10.52 -2.10
N VAL A 387 11.33 -10.49 -1.01
CA VAL A 387 11.37 -9.45 0.03
C VAL A 387 12.06 -10.03 1.27
N PRO A 388 13.28 -9.57 1.64
CA PRO A 388 13.93 -10.06 2.84
C PRO A 388 13.25 -9.54 4.11
N SER A 389 13.41 -10.26 5.21
CA SER A 389 12.89 -9.88 6.53
C SER A 389 13.20 -8.43 6.88
N GLY A 390 12.16 -7.69 7.29
CA GLY A 390 12.25 -6.32 7.79
C GLY A 390 12.58 -5.25 6.74
N TRP A 391 12.67 -5.58 5.46
CA TRP A 391 12.86 -4.58 4.41
C TRP A 391 11.60 -3.74 4.22
N TRP A 392 11.80 -2.42 4.17
CA TRP A 392 10.77 -1.48 3.73
C TRP A 392 10.49 -1.68 2.24
N HIS A 393 9.22 -1.74 1.89
CA HIS A 393 8.85 -1.82 0.48
C HIS A 393 7.50 -1.15 0.20
N SER A 394 7.44 -0.53 -0.97
CA SER A 394 6.22 -0.07 -1.62
C SER A 394 6.12 -0.72 -2.98
N VAL A 395 4.91 -1.04 -3.39
CA VAL A 395 4.65 -1.70 -4.67
C VAL A 395 3.46 -1.05 -5.36
N VAL A 396 3.56 -0.85 -6.67
CA VAL A 396 2.48 -0.33 -7.50
C VAL A 396 2.31 -1.16 -8.76
N ASN A 397 1.08 -1.47 -9.10
CA ASN A 397 0.72 -2.13 -10.35
C ASN A 397 0.88 -1.16 -11.52
N LEU A 398 1.71 -1.53 -12.51
CA LEU A 398 1.91 -0.75 -13.73
C LEU A 398 0.79 -0.98 -14.75
N GLU A 399 0.07 -2.06 -14.60
CA GLU A 399 -1.07 -2.51 -15.40
C GLU A 399 -1.94 -3.44 -14.57
N PRO A 400 -3.19 -3.70 -14.95
CA PRO A 400 -4.05 -4.63 -14.22
C PRO A 400 -3.38 -5.98 -14.05
N GLY A 401 -3.27 -6.44 -12.80
CA GLY A 401 -2.41 -7.57 -12.48
C GLY A 401 -3.01 -8.59 -11.53
N ILE A 402 -2.47 -9.81 -11.63
CA ILE A 402 -2.71 -10.93 -10.72
C ILE A 402 -1.36 -11.35 -10.16
N ALA A 403 -1.26 -11.49 -8.85
CA ALA A 403 -0.06 -12.01 -8.20
C ALA A 403 -0.43 -12.97 -7.07
N LEU A 404 0.51 -13.85 -6.76
CA LEU A 404 0.49 -14.70 -5.57
C LEU A 404 1.64 -14.26 -4.67
N THR A 405 1.38 -14.13 -3.38
CA THR A 405 2.42 -13.83 -2.40
C THR A 405 2.36 -14.79 -1.24
N GLN A 406 3.52 -15.03 -0.65
CA GLN A 406 3.60 -15.84 0.57
C GLN A 406 4.71 -15.33 1.47
N ASN A 407 4.37 -15.21 2.75
CA ASN A 407 5.33 -14.98 3.82
C ASN A 407 5.89 -16.31 4.33
N PHE A 408 7.18 -16.33 4.63
CA PHE A 408 7.88 -17.52 5.08
C PHE A 408 9.06 -17.19 6.00
N VAL A 409 9.50 -18.17 6.77
CA VAL A 409 10.65 -18.03 7.68
C VAL A 409 11.79 -18.94 7.21
N PRO A 410 12.74 -18.42 6.42
CA PRO A 410 13.96 -19.17 6.08
C PRO A 410 14.88 -19.28 7.28
N LYS A 411 15.75 -20.29 7.32
CA LYS A 411 16.72 -20.49 8.40
C LYS A 411 17.55 -19.23 8.70
N ALA A 412 17.94 -18.51 7.66
CA ALA A 412 18.76 -17.30 7.77
C ALA A 412 18.12 -16.13 8.55
N HIS A 413 16.80 -16.11 8.68
CA HIS A 413 16.03 -15.06 9.36
C HIS A 413 15.38 -15.53 10.66
N LEU A 414 15.64 -16.76 11.10
CA LEU A 414 15.03 -17.33 12.31
C LEU A 414 15.27 -16.44 13.55
N SER A 415 16.50 -15.95 13.74
CA SER A 415 16.81 -15.06 14.88
C SER A 415 16.05 -13.73 14.85
N ASP A 416 15.71 -13.21 13.67
CA ASP A 416 14.95 -11.97 13.52
C ASP A 416 13.48 -12.19 13.88
N VAL A 417 12.89 -13.30 13.41
CA VAL A 417 11.51 -13.70 13.73
C VAL A 417 11.37 -14.00 15.22
N LEU A 418 12.27 -14.79 15.83
CA LEU A 418 12.25 -15.08 17.26
C LEU A 418 12.39 -13.80 18.10
N SER A 419 13.26 -12.88 17.68
CA SER A 419 13.41 -11.58 18.32
C SER A 419 12.13 -10.74 18.24
N PHE A 420 11.47 -10.73 17.10
CA PHE A 420 10.21 -10.03 16.90
C PHE A 420 9.11 -10.61 17.80
N LEU A 421 8.86 -11.91 17.73
CA LEU A 421 7.83 -12.57 18.52
C LEU A 421 8.04 -12.41 20.03
N LYS A 422 9.30 -12.31 20.49
CA LYS A 422 9.63 -12.17 21.91
C LYS A 422 9.49 -10.73 22.41
N TYR A 423 9.95 -9.74 21.63
CA TYR A 423 10.12 -8.38 22.12
C TYR A 423 9.10 -7.38 21.56
N LYS A 424 8.28 -7.81 20.60
CA LYS A 424 7.22 -7.01 19.98
C LYS A 424 5.88 -7.75 19.98
N ALA A 425 5.53 -8.34 21.11
CA ALA A 425 4.35 -9.18 21.24
C ALA A 425 3.04 -8.45 20.87
N ASP A 426 2.98 -7.15 21.15
CA ASP A 426 1.88 -6.24 20.81
C ASP A 426 1.73 -5.93 19.30
N GLN A 427 2.76 -6.27 18.49
CA GLN A 427 2.77 -6.08 17.02
C GLN A 427 2.63 -7.40 16.27
N ILE A 428 2.48 -8.53 16.97
CA ILE A 428 2.26 -9.84 16.33
C ILE A 428 0.88 -9.84 15.67
N SER A 429 0.82 -10.35 14.44
CA SER A 429 -0.44 -10.42 13.68
C SER A 429 -0.60 -11.74 12.92
N GLY A 430 -1.85 -12.02 12.53
CA GLY A 430 -2.19 -13.15 11.66
C GLY A 430 -2.25 -14.52 12.36
N PHE A 431 -1.95 -14.62 13.65
CA PHE A 431 -2.19 -15.81 14.46
C PHE A 431 -3.66 -15.92 14.85
N LYS A 432 -4.12 -17.13 15.12
CA LYS A 432 -5.46 -17.36 15.68
C LYS A 432 -5.52 -16.88 17.13
N LYS A 433 -6.71 -16.46 17.59
CA LYS A 433 -6.92 -15.95 18.96
C LYS A 433 -6.55 -16.93 20.07
N GLU A 434 -6.65 -18.24 19.78
CA GLU A 434 -6.31 -19.32 20.71
C GLU A 434 -4.80 -19.44 20.96
N VAL A 435 -3.97 -18.81 20.13
CA VAL A 435 -2.51 -18.81 20.29
C VAL A 435 -2.12 -17.61 21.14
N GLU A 436 -2.11 -17.80 22.47
CA GLU A 436 -1.81 -16.72 23.43
C GLU A 436 -0.33 -16.29 23.40
N ASP A 437 0.59 -17.24 23.21
CA ASP A 437 2.04 -16.98 23.15
C ASP A 437 2.69 -17.64 21.92
N PRO A 438 2.69 -16.93 20.79
CA PRO A 438 3.33 -17.40 19.56
C PRO A 438 4.83 -17.67 19.68
N TYR A 439 5.55 -16.93 20.53
CA TYR A 439 6.98 -17.12 20.74
C TYR A 439 7.25 -18.49 21.41
N THR A 440 6.62 -18.76 22.54
CA THR A 440 6.80 -20.03 23.26
C THR A 440 6.38 -21.21 22.39
N LEU A 441 5.23 -21.12 21.74
CA LEU A 441 4.77 -22.16 20.83
C LEU A 441 5.80 -22.48 19.74
N PHE A 442 6.34 -21.47 19.07
CA PHE A 442 7.30 -21.67 18.00
C PHE A 442 8.64 -22.22 18.50
N VAL A 443 9.13 -21.74 19.65
CA VAL A 443 10.35 -22.27 20.29
C VAL A 443 10.20 -23.75 20.65
N GLU A 444 9.05 -24.16 21.19
CA GLU A 444 8.80 -25.57 21.52
C GLU A 444 8.80 -26.47 20.29
N ARG A 445 8.16 -26.05 19.20
CA ARG A 445 8.17 -26.79 17.93
C ARG A 445 9.58 -26.89 17.33
N LEU A 446 10.35 -25.81 17.35
CA LEU A 446 11.75 -25.80 16.89
C LEU A 446 12.64 -26.68 17.76
N ARG A 447 12.44 -26.72 19.06
CA ARG A 447 13.24 -27.57 19.98
C ARG A 447 13.09 -29.05 19.68
N ILE A 448 11.91 -29.45 19.22
CA ILE A 448 11.65 -30.86 18.85
C ILE A 448 12.31 -31.19 17.50
N GLU A 449 12.15 -30.36 16.50
CA GLU A 449 12.50 -30.70 15.12
C GLU A 449 13.89 -30.20 14.70
N TYR A 450 14.35 -29.08 15.28
CA TYR A 450 15.61 -28.39 14.90
C TYR A 450 16.34 -27.79 16.11
N PRO A 451 16.72 -28.63 17.13
CA PRO A 451 17.30 -28.12 18.37
C PRO A 451 18.60 -27.32 18.15
N GLU A 452 19.50 -27.79 17.30
CA GLU A 452 20.77 -27.11 17.02
C GLU A 452 20.56 -25.75 16.32
N LEU A 453 19.62 -25.68 15.37
CA LEU A 453 19.26 -24.43 14.70
C LEU A 453 18.65 -23.42 15.68
N LEU A 454 17.83 -23.89 16.61
CA LEU A 454 17.25 -23.05 17.65
C LEU A 454 18.34 -22.48 18.56
N GLU A 455 19.28 -23.29 19.04
CA GLU A 455 20.39 -22.82 19.91
C GLU A 455 21.23 -21.75 19.20
N GLU A 456 21.56 -21.97 17.94
CA GLU A 456 22.30 -20.98 17.13
C GLU A 456 21.49 -19.67 16.97
N ALA A 457 20.19 -19.77 16.67
CA ALA A 457 19.34 -18.60 16.51
C ALA A 457 19.15 -17.79 17.80
N LEU A 458 19.01 -18.48 18.96
CA LEU A 458 18.94 -17.84 20.28
C LEU A 458 20.24 -17.12 20.63
N LYS A 459 21.38 -17.75 20.37
CA LYS A 459 22.71 -17.11 20.55
C LYS A 459 22.86 -15.86 19.70
N GLN A 460 22.51 -15.93 18.42
CA GLN A 460 22.54 -14.77 17.51
C GLN A 460 21.61 -13.64 18.00
N MET A 461 20.44 -14.00 18.55
CA MET A 461 19.49 -13.04 19.12
C MET A 461 20.08 -12.31 20.33
N GLU A 462 20.75 -13.04 21.25
CA GLU A 462 21.42 -12.46 22.42
C GLU A 462 22.58 -11.53 22.00
N GLU A 463 23.40 -11.95 21.07
CA GLU A 463 24.51 -11.13 20.54
C GLU A 463 24.00 -9.83 19.91
N LYS A 464 22.89 -9.87 19.16
CA LYS A 464 22.24 -8.66 18.61
C LYS A 464 21.76 -7.71 19.71
N GLN A 465 21.19 -8.23 20.80
CA GLN A 465 20.72 -7.42 21.92
C GLN A 465 21.90 -6.77 22.69
N VAL A 466 22.97 -7.51 22.95
CA VAL A 466 24.16 -6.98 23.60
C VAL A 466 24.78 -5.86 22.75
N ASN A 467 24.88 -6.04 21.45
CA ASN A 467 25.40 -5.02 20.53
C ASN A 467 24.51 -3.78 20.44
N LYS A 468 23.18 -3.95 20.46
CA LYS A 468 22.22 -2.83 20.52
C LYS A 468 22.40 -2.04 21.81
N LYS A 469 22.52 -2.71 22.95
CA LYS A 469 22.75 -2.07 24.25
C LYS A 469 24.10 -1.32 24.29
N ARG A 470 25.17 -1.91 23.79
CA ARG A 470 26.51 -1.26 23.72
C ARG A 470 26.46 0.00 22.85
N ARG A 471 25.78 -0.03 21.70
CA ARG A 471 25.62 1.17 20.86
C ARG A 471 24.81 2.25 21.56
N TRP A 472 23.75 1.88 22.27
CA TRP A 472 22.96 2.80 23.09
C TRP A 472 23.79 3.43 24.19
N ASP A 473 24.55 2.63 24.96
CA ASP A 473 25.41 3.12 26.03
C ASP A 473 26.53 4.06 25.50
N GLN A 474 27.00 3.86 24.27
CA GLN A 474 27.96 4.76 23.61
C GLN A 474 27.32 6.10 23.18
N VAL A 475 26.06 6.09 22.78
CA VAL A 475 25.34 7.32 22.38
C VAL A 475 24.89 8.12 23.60
N VAL A 476 24.35 7.45 24.65
CA VAL A 476 23.82 8.08 25.85
C VAL A 476 24.93 8.44 26.84
N GLY A 477 26.09 7.78 26.79
CA GLY A 477 27.25 8.05 27.69
C GLY A 477 27.92 9.41 27.48
N HIS A 478 27.45 10.23 26.55
CA HIS A 478 27.94 11.60 26.33
C HIS A 478 27.02 12.71 26.86
N ASP A 479 25.83 12.39 27.39
CA ASP A 479 24.95 13.40 27.98
C ASP A 479 24.32 12.87 29.29
N SER A 480 25.02 13.02 30.40
CA SER A 480 24.45 12.88 31.73
C SER A 480 24.24 14.25 32.31
N THR A 481 23.05 14.83 32.11
CA THR A 481 22.36 15.66 33.14
C THR A 481 20.92 15.93 32.65
N ASP A 482 20.04 15.53 33.48
CA ASP A 482 18.76 16.15 33.84
C ASP A 482 17.47 15.42 33.47
N GLY A 483 16.67 15.21 34.48
CA GLY A 483 15.44 14.45 34.51
C GLY A 483 14.25 15.18 33.85
N GLY A 484 13.32 14.40 33.35
CA GLY A 484 12.02 14.89 32.88
C GLY A 484 10.99 13.76 32.71
N PRO A 485 9.71 14.02 32.73
CA PRO A 485 8.66 13.23 33.36
C PRO A 485 8.00 12.15 32.47
N GLU A 486 7.40 11.19 33.18
CA GLU A 486 6.53 10.12 32.66
C GLU A 486 5.42 10.63 31.72
N HIS A 487 5.28 10.02 30.55
CA HIS A 487 4.15 10.25 29.65
C HIS A 487 3.16 9.08 29.63
N LYS A 488 1.91 9.46 29.77
CA LYS A 488 0.70 8.62 29.80
C LYS A 488 0.43 7.99 28.42
N LYS A 489 -0.03 6.74 28.46
CA LYS A 489 -0.55 5.98 27.31
C LYS A 489 -1.73 6.69 26.66
N GLY A 490 -1.62 7.01 25.38
CA GLY A 490 -2.70 7.43 24.51
C GLY A 490 -2.86 6.40 23.39
N GLY A 491 -4.10 6.00 23.08
CA GLY A 491 -4.42 5.01 22.08
C GLY A 491 -4.06 5.52 20.67
N GLY A 492 -3.33 4.73 19.91
CA GLY A 492 -2.92 5.04 18.55
C GLY A 492 -3.77 4.33 17.50
N PHE A 493 -4.06 5.03 16.42
CA PHE A 493 -4.64 4.47 15.20
C PHE A 493 -3.51 3.91 14.33
N SER A 494 -3.59 2.61 14.01
CA SER A 494 -2.68 1.96 13.08
C SER A 494 -3.24 2.06 11.66
N PHE A 495 -2.57 2.81 10.77
CA PHE A 495 -2.73 2.70 9.33
C PHE A 495 -1.67 1.75 8.77
N GLY A 496 -1.79 0.48 9.12
CA GLY A 496 -1.26 -0.61 8.28
C GLY A 496 -2.44 -1.15 7.50
N PHE A 497 -2.22 -1.79 6.34
CA PHE A 497 -3.24 -2.63 5.74
C PHE A 497 -3.83 -3.46 6.87
N GLY A 498 -5.02 -3.06 7.31
CA GLY A 498 -5.66 -3.73 8.40
C GLY A 498 -5.90 -5.18 7.99
N PHE A 499 -5.09 -6.06 8.51
CA PHE A 499 -5.54 -7.41 8.72
C PHE A 499 -6.66 -7.25 9.76
N GLY A 500 -7.87 -6.89 9.29
CA GLY A 500 -9.02 -6.84 10.15
C GLY A 500 -9.08 -8.18 10.86
N ASP A 501 -9.02 -8.16 12.17
CA ASP A 501 -9.39 -9.30 12.98
C ASP A 501 -10.82 -9.64 12.58
N ASP A 502 -10.96 -10.63 11.68
CA ASP A 502 -12.24 -11.24 11.40
C ASP A 502 -12.72 -11.82 12.73
N ILE A 503 -13.62 -11.12 13.40
CA ILE A 503 -14.44 -11.69 14.46
C ILE A 503 -15.32 -12.71 13.76
N GLU A 504 -14.90 -13.97 13.72
CA GLU A 504 -15.79 -15.09 13.44
C GLU A 504 -16.75 -15.18 14.64
N GLU A 505 -17.90 -14.53 14.54
CA GLU A 505 -19.05 -14.90 15.35
C GLU A 505 -19.45 -16.31 14.87
N GLU A 506 -19.12 -17.32 15.66
CA GLU A 506 -19.74 -18.63 15.54
C GLU A 506 -21.23 -18.45 15.89
N GLU A 507 -22.09 -18.42 14.86
CA GLU A 507 -23.51 -18.64 15.06
C GLU A 507 -23.68 -20.10 15.56
N GLU A 508 -23.98 -20.24 16.83
CA GLU A 508 -24.59 -21.47 17.36
C GLU A 508 -25.94 -21.67 16.64
N ILE A 509 -25.98 -22.66 15.77
CA ILE A 509 -27.23 -23.14 15.18
C ILE A 509 -27.91 -24.02 16.23
N PRO A 510 -29.21 -23.81 16.53
CA PRO A 510 -29.96 -24.60 17.50
C PRO A 510 -30.22 -26.05 17.06
#